data_be152ab535e8f0f70676a5e747280360
#
_entry.id   be152ab535e8f0f70676a5e747280360
#
_cell.length_a   1.000
_cell.length_b   1.000
_cell.length_c   1.000
_cell.angle_alpha   90.00
_cell.angle_beta   90.00
_cell.angle_gamma   90.00
#
_symmetry.space_group_name_H-M   'P 1'
#
loop_
_entity.id
_entity.type
_entity.pdbx_description
1 polymer ?
#
loop_
_entity_poly.entity_id
_entity_poly.type
_entity_poly.pdbx_seq_one_letter_code
_entity_poly.pdbx_strand_id
1 'polypeptide(L)'
;MIDKKENIAILGAGLAGLSCALRLTELGYENITIFEKEPEAGGLAISIHYKGHVSDLGPHRIHSEITRVQNFLNDCAGSLIIRRKRSSRMMHDGRILPYPPRFFTTVRHFGAIKMAGFLGSYIWTRLAHLISPPHEETFETVMEMAFGRALCRTIIKPYTEKTWKMKADELSPEVAGARVSAGGLTALARRLFLREKRGMETSLDEFLYTRGGIGKLASTLEEKLARHGMHFIFNAEVTGLEAGRERAWQIRYHQEGMEKFCEADLCFSTIPITDLVGYLLKWNPDERVAKSLSSLGFLAMILVFVRIKRPHISHDTWLYFPDSELIFNRGYEAKNFDESMGPEDESLICLEITARTGDSLWCLPDEYFQKRAVDDLTCTGIVSKNEILDTHVRRITHAYPIYHRQYRRALEDVCRHLMRYPALITLGRQGLFHHNNMDHSIYEGLLAAEYAAEKENACAAWYHDAGKFRNLRIVD
;
A
#
# COMPACT_ATOMS: atom_id res chain seq x y z
N MET A 1 -10.22 23.75 -21.02
CA MET A 1 -10.64 22.38 -21.38
C MET A 1 -9.64 21.84 -22.37
N ILE A 2 -9.22 20.62 -22.21
CA ILE A 2 -8.25 19.92 -23.08
C ILE A 2 -8.98 19.47 -24.35
N ASP A 3 -8.35 19.65 -25.52
CA ASP A 3 -8.92 19.15 -26.77
C ASP A 3 -8.92 17.61 -26.74
N LYS A 4 -10.02 16.99 -27.22
CA LYS A 4 -10.14 15.53 -27.29
C LYS A 4 -9.13 14.85 -28.23
N LYS A 5 -8.48 15.63 -29.09
CA LYS A 5 -7.45 15.19 -30.03
C LYS A 5 -6.02 15.29 -29.48
N GLU A 6 -5.84 15.89 -28.29
CA GLU A 6 -4.52 15.98 -27.66
C GLU A 6 -3.96 14.60 -27.34
N ASN A 7 -2.65 14.47 -27.45
CA ASN A 7 -1.92 13.25 -27.09
C ASN A 7 -1.76 13.20 -25.57
N ILE A 8 -2.29 12.17 -24.95
CA ILE A 8 -2.25 11.99 -23.51
C ILE A 8 -1.31 10.84 -23.17
N ALA A 9 -0.38 11.10 -22.26
CA ALA A 9 0.49 10.07 -21.71
C ALA A 9 0.07 9.73 -20.26
N ILE A 10 0.02 8.43 -19.96
CA ILE A 10 -0.19 7.93 -18.60
C ILE A 10 1.06 7.12 -18.22
N LEU A 11 1.78 7.59 -17.20
CA LEU A 11 3.01 6.97 -16.71
C LEU A 11 2.67 6.03 -15.55
N GLY A 12 2.63 4.73 -15.86
CA GLY A 12 2.30 3.63 -14.97
C GLY A 12 0.89 3.06 -15.20
N ALA A 13 0.83 1.76 -15.47
CA ALA A 13 -0.39 0.99 -15.65
C ALA A 13 -0.92 0.33 -14.36
N GLY A 14 -0.71 0.95 -13.20
CA GLY A 14 -1.37 0.56 -11.96
C GLY A 14 -2.87 0.92 -11.96
N LEU A 15 -3.64 0.48 -10.96
CA LEU A 15 -5.08 0.73 -10.90
C LEU A 15 -5.47 2.21 -11.02
N ALA A 16 -4.63 3.12 -10.52
CA ALA A 16 -4.86 4.56 -10.66
C ALA A 16 -4.73 5.02 -12.12
N GLY A 17 -3.68 4.58 -12.83
CA GLY A 17 -3.48 4.90 -14.25
C GLY A 17 -4.54 4.27 -15.13
N LEU A 18 -4.87 2.99 -14.90
CA LEU A 18 -5.90 2.27 -15.68
C LEU A 18 -7.30 2.89 -15.49
N SER A 19 -7.68 3.25 -14.26
CA SER A 19 -8.98 3.91 -14.03
C SER A 19 -9.03 5.33 -14.60
N CYS A 20 -7.92 6.06 -14.57
CA CYS A 20 -7.79 7.34 -15.25
C CYS A 20 -7.94 7.19 -16.78
N ALA A 21 -7.24 6.24 -17.40
CA ALA A 21 -7.34 5.94 -18.82
C ALA A 21 -8.78 5.60 -19.22
N LEU A 22 -9.44 4.71 -18.47
CA LEU A 22 -10.80 4.30 -18.76
C LEU A 22 -11.76 5.50 -18.67
N ARG A 23 -11.59 6.35 -17.65
CA ARG A 23 -12.45 7.53 -17.51
C ARG A 23 -12.23 8.55 -18.62
N LEU A 24 -10.98 8.78 -19.04
CA LEU A 24 -10.67 9.64 -20.20
C LEU A 24 -11.33 9.12 -21.47
N THR A 25 -11.28 7.80 -21.71
CA THR A 25 -11.95 7.14 -22.84
C THR A 25 -13.46 7.37 -22.79
N GLU A 26 -14.11 7.24 -21.64
CA GLU A 26 -15.54 7.51 -21.44
C GLU A 26 -15.89 8.99 -21.69
N LEU A 27 -14.95 9.89 -21.44
CA LEU A 27 -15.08 11.33 -21.72
C LEU A 27 -14.81 11.68 -23.21
N GLY A 28 -14.41 10.67 -24.00
CA GLY A 28 -14.23 10.81 -25.46
C GLY A 28 -12.84 11.23 -25.90
N TYR A 29 -11.80 11.00 -25.06
CA TYR A 29 -10.39 11.14 -25.47
C TYR A 29 -9.94 9.85 -26.16
N GLU A 30 -9.25 9.99 -27.31
CA GLU A 30 -8.91 8.86 -28.17
C GLU A 30 -7.39 8.57 -28.20
N ASN A 31 -6.54 9.60 -28.05
CA ASN A 31 -5.10 9.49 -28.19
C ASN A 31 -4.42 9.28 -26.83
N ILE A 32 -4.58 8.10 -26.23
CA ILE A 32 -4.02 7.77 -24.91
C ILE A 32 -2.93 6.71 -25.06
N THR A 33 -1.72 7.03 -24.60
CA THR A 33 -0.60 6.08 -24.49
C THR A 33 -0.28 5.82 -23.04
N ILE A 34 -0.20 4.56 -22.67
CA ILE A 34 0.06 4.10 -21.30
C ILE A 34 1.44 3.43 -21.27
N PHE A 35 2.36 3.96 -20.46
CA PHE A 35 3.70 3.41 -20.24
C PHE A 35 3.74 2.58 -18.98
N GLU A 36 4.29 1.37 -19.06
CA GLU A 36 4.48 0.49 -17.91
C GLU A 36 5.87 -0.17 -17.98
N LYS A 37 6.61 -0.11 -16.88
CA LYS A 37 7.96 -0.69 -16.79
C LYS A 37 7.95 -2.22 -16.70
N GLU A 38 6.90 -2.79 -16.14
CA GLU A 38 6.72 -4.23 -16.02
C GLU A 38 6.11 -4.81 -17.33
N PRO A 39 6.19 -6.13 -17.55
CA PRO A 39 5.62 -6.76 -18.75
C PRO A 39 4.09 -6.84 -18.74
N GLU A 40 3.44 -6.49 -17.64
CA GLU A 40 1.99 -6.56 -17.44
C GLU A 40 1.46 -5.37 -16.64
N ALA A 41 0.18 -5.03 -16.83
CA ALA A 41 -0.50 -3.99 -16.08
C ALA A 41 -0.87 -4.45 -14.66
N GLY A 42 -0.98 -3.47 -13.74
CA GLY A 42 -1.49 -3.69 -12.37
C GLY A 42 -0.66 -2.99 -11.29
N GLY A 43 0.61 -2.68 -11.55
CA GLY A 43 1.51 -2.04 -10.59
C GLY A 43 1.67 -2.90 -9.32
N LEU A 44 1.20 -2.41 -8.16
CA LEU A 44 1.22 -3.21 -6.92
C LEU A 44 0.09 -4.24 -6.85
N ALA A 45 -0.96 -4.12 -7.66
CA ALA A 45 -2.10 -5.03 -7.71
C ALA A 45 -1.93 -6.09 -8.82
N ILE A 46 -0.76 -6.68 -8.93
CA ILE A 46 -0.48 -7.84 -9.80
C ILE A 46 -0.48 -9.12 -9.00
N SER A 47 -0.63 -10.25 -9.70
CA SER A 47 -0.50 -11.60 -9.16
C SER A 47 0.62 -12.34 -9.88
N ILE A 48 1.58 -12.86 -9.14
CA ILE A 48 2.66 -13.67 -9.71
C ILE A 48 2.21 -15.11 -9.94
N HIS A 49 2.79 -15.74 -10.95
CA HIS A 49 2.62 -17.17 -11.23
C HIS A 49 3.91 -17.91 -10.89
N TYR A 50 3.83 -18.84 -9.96
CA TYR A 50 5.00 -19.62 -9.52
C TYR A 50 4.67 -21.10 -9.34
N LYS A 51 5.21 -21.96 -10.21
CA LYS A 51 5.08 -23.42 -10.14
C LYS A 51 3.65 -23.91 -9.90
N GLY A 52 2.71 -23.40 -10.67
CA GLY A 52 1.28 -23.77 -10.59
C GLY A 52 0.49 -23.02 -9.52
N HIS A 53 1.13 -22.16 -8.73
CA HIS A 53 0.49 -21.26 -7.78
C HIS A 53 0.33 -19.87 -8.37
N VAL A 54 -0.73 -19.18 -7.93
CA VAL A 54 -0.95 -17.75 -8.12
C VAL A 54 -0.84 -17.08 -6.73
N SER A 55 -0.16 -15.97 -6.64
CA SER A 55 -0.05 -15.19 -5.40
C SER A 55 0.11 -13.70 -5.70
N ASP A 56 -0.54 -12.87 -4.92
CA ASP A 56 -0.43 -11.42 -5.05
C ASP A 56 0.88 -10.91 -4.42
N LEU A 57 1.24 -9.64 -4.68
CA LEU A 57 2.35 -8.96 -4.03
C LEU A 57 1.99 -8.50 -2.61
N GLY A 58 1.58 -9.43 -1.77
CA GLY A 58 1.03 -9.20 -0.44
C GLY A 58 -0.50 -9.38 -0.41
N PRO A 59 -1.11 -9.42 0.80
CA PRO A 59 -2.54 -9.67 0.95
C PRO A 59 -3.35 -8.45 0.48
N HIS A 60 -3.94 -8.55 -0.68
CA HIS A 60 -4.84 -7.56 -1.22
C HIS A 60 -6.29 -7.91 -0.91
N ARG A 61 -7.12 -6.89 -0.71
CA ARG A 61 -8.57 -7.02 -0.57
C ARG A 61 -9.25 -5.84 -1.23
N ILE A 62 -10.43 -6.04 -1.71
CA ILE A 62 -11.28 -5.00 -2.25
C ILE A 62 -12.30 -4.61 -1.17
N HIS A 63 -12.29 -3.35 -0.80
CA HIS A 63 -13.33 -2.73 0.02
C HIS A 63 -13.44 -1.27 -0.42
N SER A 64 -14.65 -0.77 -0.51
CA SER A 64 -14.87 0.66 -0.74
C SER A 64 -16.18 1.10 -0.10
N GLU A 65 -16.14 2.24 0.59
CA GLU A 65 -17.33 2.99 1.04
C GLU A 65 -17.75 4.02 -0.02
N ILE A 66 -16.99 4.19 -1.09
CA ILE A 66 -17.21 5.14 -2.17
C ILE A 66 -18.11 4.49 -3.23
N THR A 67 -19.39 4.88 -3.27
CA THR A 67 -20.39 4.31 -4.20
C THR A 67 -19.90 4.30 -5.66
N ARG A 68 -19.21 5.35 -6.07
CA ARG A 68 -18.66 5.46 -7.42
C ARG A 68 -17.65 4.37 -7.74
N VAL A 69 -16.77 4.04 -6.79
CA VAL A 69 -15.78 2.96 -6.93
C VAL A 69 -16.48 1.59 -6.92
N GLN A 70 -17.51 1.42 -6.08
CA GLN A 70 -18.32 0.20 -6.09
C GLN A 70 -18.95 -0.05 -7.45
N ASN A 71 -19.55 0.97 -8.07
CA ASN A 71 -20.12 0.89 -9.41
C ASN A 71 -19.05 0.56 -10.43
N PHE A 72 -17.92 1.28 -10.43
CA PHE A 72 -16.78 1.01 -11.31
C PHE A 72 -16.30 -0.44 -11.23
N LEU A 73 -16.13 -0.98 -10.03
CA LEU A 73 -15.70 -2.36 -9.81
C LEU A 73 -16.74 -3.37 -10.32
N ASN A 74 -18.03 -3.11 -10.09
CA ASN A 74 -19.11 -3.96 -10.61
C ASN A 74 -19.17 -3.97 -12.14
N ASP A 75 -19.01 -2.80 -12.76
CA ASP A 75 -19.08 -2.65 -14.23
C ASP A 75 -17.83 -3.26 -14.92
N CYS A 76 -16.67 -3.23 -14.27
CA CYS A 76 -15.43 -3.72 -14.84
C CYS A 76 -15.15 -5.18 -14.52
N ALA A 77 -15.48 -5.65 -13.32
CA ALA A 77 -15.04 -6.95 -12.83
C ALA A 77 -16.10 -7.70 -12.00
N GLY A 78 -17.38 -7.32 -12.07
CA GLY A 78 -18.43 -7.86 -11.23
C GLY A 78 -18.53 -9.39 -11.25
N SER A 79 -18.35 -10.03 -12.41
CA SER A 79 -18.37 -11.50 -12.57
C SER A 79 -17.18 -12.21 -11.90
N LEU A 80 -16.09 -11.49 -11.65
CA LEU A 80 -14.87 -12.03 -11.01
C LEU A 80 -14.87 -11.81 -9.50
N ILE A 81 -15.71 -10.91 -8.98
CA ILE A 81 -15.70 -10.53 -7.55
C ILE A 81 -16.34 -11.64 -6.72
N ILE A 82 -15.62 -12.07 -5.71
CA ILE A 82 -16.04 -13.06 -4.71
C ILE A 82 -15.98 -12.48 -3.32
N ARG A 83 -16.84 -12.96 -2.41
CA ARG A 83 -16.84 -12.59 -0.99
C ARG A 83 -16.01 -13.58 -0.20
N ARG A 84 -15.21 -13.08 0.74
CA ARG A 84 -14.38 -13.89 1.64
C ARG A 84 -14.56 -13.42 3.07
N LYS A 85 -14.62 -14.38 3.99
CA LYS A 85 -14.61 -14.08 5.42
C LYS A 85 -13.19 -13.73 5.84
N ARG A 86 -13.08 -12.71 6.67
CA ARG A 86 -11.81 -12.35 7.26
C ARG A 86 -11.50 -13.30 8.41
N SER A 87 -10.31 -13.87 8.38
CA SER A 87 -9.67 -14.54 9.51
C SER A 87 -8.27 -14.02 9.68
N SER A 88 -7.96 -13.45 10.83
CA SER A 88 -6.63 -12.91 11.09
C SER A 88 -6.16 -13.38 12.47
N ARG A 89 -4.90 -13.81 12.53
CA ARG A 89 -4.24 -14.18 13.78
C ARG A 89 -2.89 -13.50 13.90
N MET A 90 -2.42 -13.43 15.12
CA MET A 90 -1.09 -12.92 15.45
C MET A 90 -0.33 -14.03 16.18
N MET A 91 0.91 -14.26 15.78
CA MET A 91 1.81 -15.12 16.53
C MET A 91 2.71 -14.24 17.41
N HIS A 92 2.68 -14.49 18.71
CA HIS A 92 3.50 -13.77 19.69
C HIS A 92 3.96 -14.73 20.79
N ASP A 93 5.26 -14.72 21.10
CA ASP A 93 5.90 -15.64 22.05
C ASP A 93 5.54 -17.12 21.78
N GLY A 94 5.61 -17.55 20.52
CA GLY A 94 5.30 -18.91 20.08
C GLY A 94 3.84 -19.32 20.20
N ARG A 95 2.91 -18.39 20.45
CA ARG A 95 1.46 -18.65 20.60
C ARG A 95 0.67 -17.91 19.56
N ILE A 96 -0.33 -18.59 19.00
CA ILE A 96 -1.26 -18.00 18.05
C ILE A 96 -2.42 -17.35 18.81
N LEU A 97 -2.61 -16.05 18.58
CA LEU A 97 -3.65 -15.23 19.20
C LEU A 97 -4.61 -14.71 18.11
N PRO A 98 -5.92 -14.56 18.41
CA PRO A 98 -6.84 -13.91 17.47
C PRO A 98 -6.46 -12.44 17.27
N TYR A 99 -6.66 -11.94 16.05
CA TYR A 99 -6.52 -10.52 15.73
C TYR A 99 -7.83 -9.99 15.11
N PRO A 100 -8.44 -8.93 15.64
CA PRO A 100 -8.04 -8.15 16.82
C PRO A 100 -7.98 -8.98 18.12
N PRO A 101 -7.14 -8.58 19.10
CA PRO A 101 -7.01 -9.29 20.37
C PRO A 101 -8.35 -9.39 21.11
N ARG A 102 -8.65 -10.56 21.71
CA ARG A 102 -9.83 -10.77 22.56
C ARG A 102 -9.42 -10.77 24.03
N PHE A 103 -10.21 -10.16 24.90
CA PHE A 103 -9.88 -9.99 26.33
C PHE A 103 -9.41 -11.28 27.01
N PHE A 104 -10.22 -12.32 27.00
CA PHE A 104 -9.89 -13.58 27.69
C PHE A 104 -8.63 -14.26 27.13
N THR A 105 -8.44 -14.25 25.82
CA THR A 105 -7.23 -14.81 25.21
C THR A 105 -6.00 -13.97 25.55
N THR A 106 -6.14 -12.66 25.60
CA THR A 106 -5.06 -11.72 25.96
C THR A 106 -4.69 -11.88 27.45
N VAL A 107 -5.67 -11.96 28.34
CA VAL A 107 -5.43 -12.22 29.79
C VAL A 107 -4.74 -13.58 29.99
N ARG A 108 -5.20 -14.61 29.28
CA ARG A 108 -4.57 -15.94 29.36
C ARG A 108 -3.13 -15.94 28.85
N HIS A 109 -2.83 -15.12 27.85
CA HIS A 109 -1.49 -15.01 27.28
C HIS A 109 -0.53 -14.24 28.18
N PHE A 110 -0.92 -13.03 28.60
CA PHE A 110 -0.05 -12.15 29.39
C PHE A 110 -0.13 -12.38 30.91
N GLY A 111 -1.17 -13.03 31.39
CA GLY A 111 -1.47 -13.19 32.81
C GLY A 111 -2.16 -11.96 33.43
N ALA A 112 -2.91 -12.20 34.51
CA ALA A 112 -3.73 -11.15 35.16
C ALA A 112 -2.90 -10.01 35.75
N ILE A 113 -1.70 -10.29 36.27
CA ILE A 113 -0.82 -9.28 36.89
C ILE A 113 -0.29 -8.31 35.81
N LYS A 114 0.18 -8.83 34.67
CA LYS A 114 0.68 -8.00 33.58
C LYS A 114 -0.45 -7.16 32.96
N MET A 115 -1.65 -7.74 32.86
CA MET A 115 -2.84 -7.01 32.40
C MET A 115 -3.26 -5.88 33.36
N ALA A 116 -3.21 -6.11 34.68
CA ALA A 116 -3.43 -5.06 35.67
C ALA A 116 -2.37 -3.94 35.56
N GLY A 117 -1.11 -4.31 35.32
CA GLY A 117 -0.02 -3.36 35.03
C GLY A 117 -0.27 -2.52 33.78
N PHE A 118 -0.77 -3.11 32.70
CA PHE A 118 -1.16 -2.37 31.48
C PHE A 118 -2.28 -1.37 31.74
N LEU A 119 -3.31 -1.78 32.51
CA LEU A 119 -4.43 -0.92 32.87
C LEU A 119 -3.96 0.24 33.78
N GLY A 120 -3.15 -0.04 34.79
CA GLY A 120 -2.58 0.99 35.66
C GLY A 120 -1.71 1.99 34.89
N SER A 121 -0.87 1.48 34.00
CA SER A 121 -0.07 2.32 33.10
C SER A 121 -0.93 3.18 32.18
N TYR A 122 -2.04 2.66 31.67
CA TYR A 122 -2.98 3.43 30.85
C TYR A 122 -3.58 4.60 31.61
N ILE A 123 -4.10 4.34 32.82
CA ILE A 123 -4.68 5.38 33.68
C ILE A 123 -3.61 6.44 34.01
N TRP A 124 -2.42 6.01 34.41
CA TRP A 124 -1.32 6.91 34.72
C TRP A 124 -0.90 7.76 33.51
N THR A 125 -0.76 7.16 32.33
CA THR A 125 -0.41 7.87 31.10
C THR A 125 -1.45 8.96 30.79
N ARG A 126 -2.74 8.65 30.92
CA ARG A 126 -3.83 9.62 30.72
C ARG A 126 -3.77 10.78 31.70
N LEU A 127 -3.55 10.50 32.98
CA LEU A 127 -3.41 11.53 34.01
C LEU A 127 -2.17 12.39 33.80
N ALA A 128 -1.03 11.77 33.50
CA ALA A 128 0.22 12.47 33.23
C ALA A 128 0.09 13.45 32.06
N HIS A 129 -0.58 13.05 30.95
CA HIS A 129 -0.79 13.93 29.81
C HIS A 129 -1.81 15.05 30.07
N LEU A 130 -2.73 14.89 31.02
CA LEU A 130 -3.60 16.00 31.47
C LEU A 130 -2.80 17.09 32.23
N ILE A 131 -1.77 16.67 32.99
CA ILE A 131 -0.91 17.58 33.77
C ILE A 131 0.17 18.20 32.91
N SER A 132 0.80 17.38 32.03
CA SER A 132 1.89 17.79 31.16
C SER A 132 1.71 17.16 29.77
N PRO A 133 0.97 17.82 28.87
CA PRO A 133 0.79 17.32 27.51
C PRO A 133 2.13 17.31 26.76
N PRO A 134 2.33 16.37 25.82
CA PRO A 134 3.55 16.33 25.03
C PRO A 134 3.68 17.61 24.17
N HIS A 135 4.89 18.11 24.03
CA HIS A 135 5.18 19.32 23.23
C HIS A 135 4.87 19.11 21.73
N GLU A 136 5.00 17.89 21.26
CA GLU A 136 4.72 17.52 19.88
C GLU A 136 3.99 16.17 19.82
N GLU A 137 3.02 16.07 18.92
CA GLU A 137 2.35 14.81 18.62
C GLU A 137 3.20 13.98 17.67
N THR A 138 3.52 12.75 18.08
CA THR A 138 4.19 11.72 17.29
C THR A 138 3.35 10.46 17.28
N PHE A 139 3.66 9.51 16.42
CA PHE A 139 3.03 8.19 16.47
C PHE A 139 3.11 7.60 17.90
N GLU A 140 4.28 7.66 18.54
CA GLU A 140 4.49 7.11 19.90
C GLU A 140 3.56 7.77 20.92
N THR A 141 3.50 9.11 20.96
CA THR A 141 2.65 9.82 21.92
C THR A 141 1.16 9.52 21.73
N VAL A 142 0.69 9.44 20.47
CA VAL A 142 -0.70 9.09 20.16
C VAL A 142 -1.01 7.66 20.60
N MET A 143 -0.10 6.70 20.37
CA MET A 143 -0.30 5.31 20.78
C MET A 143 -0.18 5.12 22.30
N GLU A 144 0.73 5.85 22.98
CA GLU A 144 0.77 5.86 24.45
C GLU A 144 -0.53 6.39 25.05
N MET A 145 -1.12 7.45 24.48
CA MET A 145 -2.43 7.99 24.90
C MET A 145 -3.56 7.00 24.64
N ALA A 146 -3.54 6.28 23.51
CA ALA A 146 -4.60 5.36 23.14
C ALA A 146 -4.56 4.05 23.94
N PHE A 147 -3.37 3.54 24.29
CA PHE A 147 -3.18 2.19 24.84
C PHE A 147 -2.42 2.13 26.16
N GLY A 148 -1.87 3.24 26.64
CA GLY A 148 -0.99 3.31 27.80
C GLY A 148 0.47 2.98 27.48
N ARG A 149 1.38 3.63 28.19
CA ARG A 149 2.82 3.54 27.95
C ARG A 149 3.37 2.11 28.01
N ALA A 150 2.92 1.31 28.97
CA ALA A 150 3.44 -0.05 29.13
C ALA A 150 3.06 -0.95 27.95
N LEU A 151 1.80 -0.95 27.49
CA LEU A 151 1.38 -1.75 26.34
C LEU A 151 2.00 -1.25 25.05
N CYS A 152 2.10 0.08 24.89
CA CYS A 152 2.75 0.69 23.73
C CYS A 152 4.19 0.21 23.62
N ARG A 153 4.98 0.28 24.68
CA ARG A 153 6.40 -0.12 24.69
C ARG A 153 6.62 -1.62 24.53
N THR A 154 5.68 -2.44 25.03
CA THR A 154 5.85 -3.90 24.99
C THR A 154 5.52 -4.51 23.64
N ILE A 155 4.53 -3.97 22.92
CA ILE A 155 3.99 -4.60 21.71
C ILE A 155 4.00 -3.64 20.51
N ILE A 156 3.38 -2.44 20.68
CA ILE A 156 3.07 -1.57 19.55
C ILE A 156 4.35 -0.96 18.98
N LYS A 157 5.19 -0.38 19.84
CA LYS A 157 6.44 0.29 19.44
C LYS A 157 7.40 -0.67 18.74
N PRO A 158 7.77 -1.84 19.31
CA PRO A 158 8.67 -2.79 18.63
C PRO A 158 8.15 -3.25 17.29
N TYR A 159 6.87 -3.60 17.19
CA TYR A 159 6.26 -3.99 15.92
C TYR A 159 6.23 -2.86 14.89
N THR A 160 5.96 -1.64 15.33
CA THR A 160 5.95 -0.47 14.45
C THR A 160 7.34 -0.16 13.92
N GLU A 161 8.36 -0.15 14.78
CA GLU A 161 9.75 0.11 14.39
C GLU A 161 10.30 -1.00 13.48
N LYS A 162 9.94 -2.26 13.75
CA LYS A 162 10.22 -3.40 12.88
C LYS A 162 9.59 -3.20 11.49
N THR A 163 8.35 -2.75 11.42
CA THR A 163 7.58 -2.61 10.17
C THR A 163 7.99 -1.36 9.38
N TRP A 164 8.13 -0.22 10.04
CA TRP A 164 8.40 1.06 9.37
C TRP A 164 9.88 1.38 9.20
N LYS A 165 10.77 0.58 9.80
CA LYS A 165 12.23 0.81 9.78
C LYS A 165 12.60 2.24 10.22
N MET A 166 11.86 2.75 11.20
CA MET A 166 11.99 4.09 11.77
C MET A 166 11.54 4.07 13.22
N LYS A 167 12.13 4.90 14.06
CA LYS A 167 11.72 5.03 15.45
C LYS A 167 10.29 5.57 15.55
N ALA A 168 9.53 5.09 16.54
CA ALA A 168 8.13 5.44 16.70
C ALA A 168 7.90 6.94 17.01
N ASP A 169 8.86 7.58 17.65
CA ASP A 169 8.86 9.03 17.95
C ASP A 169 9.25 9.91 16.75
N GLU A 170 9.85 9.32 15.70
CA GLU A 170 10.16 10.00 14.44
C GLU A 170 9.01 9.91 13.42
N LEU A 171 8.05 8.99 13.64
CA LEU A 171 6.88 8.81 12.78
C LEU A 171 5.81 9.88 13.04
N SER A 172 5.16 10.32 11.98
CA SER A 172 4.00 11.20 12.04
C SER A 172 2.82 10.53 12.78
N PRO A 173 2.03 11.30 13.54
CA PRO A 173 0.80 10.79 14.16
C PRO A 173 -0.20 10.22 13.14
N GLU A 174 -0.14 10.62 11.89
CA GLU A 174 -1.01 10.11 10.82
C GLU A 174 -0.84 8.61 10.56
N VAL A 175 0.36 8.06 10.80
CA VAL A 175 0.60 6.61 10.75
C VAL A 175 -0.26 5.87 11.78
N ALA A 176 -0.59 6.54 12.90
CA ALA A 176 -1.50 6.01 13.92
C ALA A 176 -2.98 6.05 13.48
N GLY A 177 -3.36 6.96 12.59
CA GLY A 177 -4.75 7.22 12.22
C GLY A 177 -5.48 5.97 11.72
N ALA A 178 -4.87 5.18 10.85
CA ALA A 178 -5.40 3.91 10.38
C ALA A 178 -5.56 2.85 11.49
N ARG A 179 -4.75 2.92 12.56
CA ARG A 179 -4.72 1.95 13.67
C ARG A 179 -5.51 2.42 14.90
N VAL A 180 -5.61 3.74 15.13
CA VAL A 180 -6.29 4.36 16.27
C VAL A 180 -7.75 4.71 15.98
N SER A 181 -8.18 4.75 14.71
CA SER A 181 -9.60 4.79 14.36
C SER A 181 -10.38 3.61 14.98
N ALA A 182 -9.69 2.58 15.49
CA ALA A 182 -10.21 1.57 16.39
C ALA A 182 -10.62 2.09 17.80
N GLY A 183 -10.36 3.38 18.13
CA GLY A 183 -10.87 4.03 19.34
C GLY A 183 -10.09 3.78 20.64
N GLY A 184 -8.82 3.35 20.56
CA GLY A 184 -7.96 3.16 21.73
C GLY A 184 -8.47 2.09 22.70
N LEU A 185 -7.87 2.07 23.92
CA LEU A 185 -8.26 1.10 24.97
C LEU A 185 -9.70 1.27 25.48
N THR A 186 -10.24 2.47 25.45
CA THR A 186 -11.66 2.71 25.83
C THR A 186 -12.63 2.08 24.87
N ALA A 187 -12.40 2.21 23.55
CA ALA A 187 -13.23 1.52 22.55
C ALA A 187 -12.96 0.00 22.55
N LEU A 188 -11.71 -0.41 22.77
CA LEU A 188 -11.38 -1.82 22.96
C LEU A 188 -12.08 -2.39 24.22
N ALA A 189 -12.02 -1.71 25.35
CA ALA A 189 -12.72 -2.09 26.59
C ALA A 189 -14.24 -2.09 26.37
N ARG A 190 -14.78 -1.06 25.72
CA ARG A 190 -16.22 -0.98 25.40
C ARG A 190 -16.66 -2.13 24.49
N ARG A 191 -15.87 -2.49 23.49
CA ARG A 191 -16.10 -3.67 22.63
C ARG A 191 -16.00 -4.99 23.39
N LEU A 192 -15.11 -5.06 24.39
CA LEU A 192 -14.91 -6.27 25.21
C LEU A 192 -16.02 -6.50 26.23
N PHE A 193 -16.56 -5.42 26.81
CA PHE A 193 -17.56 -5.48 27.89
C PHE A 193 -19.01 -5.26 27.44
N LEU A 194 -19.21 -4.43 26.41
CA LEU A 194 -20.50 -4.18 25.83
C LEU A 194 -20.54 -4.93 24.50
N ARG A 195 -21.32 -6.00 24.41
CA ARG A 195 -21.65 -6.68 23.14
C ARG A 195 -22.33 -5.68 22.18
N GLU A 196 -21.59 -4.62 21.75
CA GLU A 196 -22.14 -3.64 20.84
C GLU A 196 -22.39 -4.27 19.46
N LYS A 197 -23.65 -4.22 19.06
CA LYS A 197 -24.13 -4.60 17.74
C LYS A 197 -23.40 -3.78 16.68
N ARG A 198 -22.99 -4.47 15.60
CA ARG A 198 -22.52 -4.02 14.30
C ARG A 198 -22.84 -2.56 13.99
N GLY A 199 -21.81 -1.76 13.69
CA GLY A 199 -22.01 -0.40 13.15
C GLY A 199 -20.77 0.52 13.13
N MET A 200 -19.70 0.23 13.88
CA MET A 200 -18.47 1.03 13.89
C MET A 200 -17.23 0.10 13.82
N GLU A 201 -17.21 -0.83 12.89
CA GLU A 201 -16.11 -1.77 12.75
C GLU A 201 -15.02 -1.17 11.83
N THR A 202 -13.82 -0.99 12.37
CA THR A 202 -12.60 -0.77 11.59
C THR A 202 -12.09 -2.06 10.97
N SER A 203 -12.62 -3.21 11.37
CA SER A 203 -12.32 -4.52 10.79
C SER A 203 -13.58 -5.09 10.15
N LEU A 204 -13.54 -5.30 8.87
CA LEU A 204 -14.60 -5.98 8.13
C LEU A 204 -14.60 -7.47 8.50
N ASP A 205 -15.77 -8.03 8.80
CA ASP A 205 -15.94 -9.49 8.95
C ASP A 205 -15.81 -10.20 7.59
N GLU A 206 -16.10 -9.49 6.51
CA GLU A 206 -15.99 -9.95 5.12
C GLU A 206 -15.36 -8.89 4.23
N PHE A 207 -14.69 -9.33 3.19
CA PHE A 207 -14.13 -8.46 2.15
C PHE A 207 -14.39 -9.05 0.76
N LEU A 208 -14.22 -8.23 -0.26
CA LEU A 208 -14.29 -8.64 -1.67
C LEU A 208 -12.88 -8.96 -2.17
N TYR A 209 -12.82 -9.93 -3.07
CA TYR A 209 -11.60 -10.35 -3.73
C TYR A 209 -11.90 -10.73 -5.18
N THR A 210 -10.91 -10.85 -6.03
CA THR A 210 -11.07 -11.34 -7.40
C THR A 210 -10.69 -12.81 -7.51
N ARG A 211 -11.53 -13.59 -8.18
CA ARG A 211 -11.22 -15.00 -8.46
C ARG A 211 -9.91 -15.12 -9.25
N GLY A 212 -9.01 -15.98 -8.78
CA GLY A 212 -7.72 -16.24 -9.43
C GLY A 212 -6.66 -15.16 -9.20
N GLY A 213 -6.81 -14.30 -8.16
CA GLY A 213 -5.84 -13.28 -7.78
C GLY A 213 -6.24 -11.85 -8.14
N ILE A 214 -5.70 -10.88 -7.40
CA ILE A 214 -6.04 -9.45 -7.58
C ILE A 214 -5.63 -8.91 -8.96
N GLY A 215 -4.60 -9.49 -9.57
CA GLY A 215 -4.12 -9.12 -10.90
C GLY A 215 -5.19 -9.25 -11.99
N LYS A 216 -6.21 -10.11 -11.77
CA LYS A 216 -7.35 -10.24 -12.69
C LYS A 216 -8.14 -8.96 -12.85
N LEU A 217 -8.18 -8.09 -11.82
CA LEU A 217 -8.81 -6.78 -11.94
C LEU A 217 -8.04 -5.90 -12.94
N ALA A 218 -6.72 -5.86 -12.82
CA ALA A 218 -5.88 -5.07 -13.72
C ALA A 218 -5.93 -5.59 -15.16
N SER A 219 -5.82 -6.91 -15.37
CA SER A 219 -5.88 -7.49 -16.72
C SER A 219 -7.26 -7.27 -17.39
N THR A 220 -8.35 -7.28 -16.63
CA THR A 220 -9.68 -6.96 -17.16
C THR A 220 -9.79 -5.50 -17.62
N LEU A 221 -9.19 -4.56 -16.85
CA LEU A 221 -9.14 -3.16 -17.23
C LEU A 221 -8.26 -2.94 -18.46
N GLU A 222 -7.11 -3.60 -18.53
CA GLU A 222 -6.21 -3.59 -19.69
C GLU A 222 -6.94 -4.06 -20.96
N GLU A 223 -7.59 -5.23 -20.91
CA GLU A 223 -8.37 -5.77 -22.03
C GLU A 223 -9.49 -4.83 -22.48
N LYS A 224 -10.18 -4.19 -21.52
CA LYS A 224 -11.23 -3.22 -21.83
C LYS A 224 -10.66 -1.99 -22.54
N LEU A 225 -9.54 -1.44 -22.06
CA LEU A 225 -8.85 -0.31 -22.68
C LEU A 225 -8.29 -0.66 -24.07
N ALA A 226 -7.71 -1.86 -24.24
CA ALA A 226 -7.21 -2.33 -25.54
C ALA A 226 -8.34 -2.42 -26.58
N ARG A 227 -9.55 -2.88 -26.19
CA ARG A 227 -10.73 -2.88 -27.09
C ARG A 227 -11.18 -1.48 -27.49
N HIS A 228 -10.89 -0.48 -26.69
CA HIS A 228 -11.13 0.94 -27.03
C HIS A 228 -9.97 1.56 -27.83
N GLY A 229 -8.98 0.75 -28.25
CA GLY A 229 -7.87 1.24 -29.07
C GLY A 229 -6.75 1.97 -28.31
N MET A 230 -6.72 1.87 -26.97
CA MET A 230 -5.66 2.48 -26.17
C MET A 230 -4.32 1.80 -26.38
N HIS A 231 -3.26 2.58 -26.46
CA HIS A 231 -1.92 2.07 -26.75
C HIS A 231 -1.14 1.83 -25.47
N PHE A 232 -0.71 0.58 -25.26
CA PHE A 232 0.16 0.19 -24.14
C PHE A 232 1.60 0.00 -24.61
N ILE A 233 2.55 0.56 -23.87
CA ILE A 233 3.99 0.35 -24.06
C ILE A 233 4.51 -0.30 -22.77
N PHE A 234 4.60 -1.64 -22.79
CA PHE A 234 5.15 -2.44 -21.70
C PHE A 234 6.67 -2.54 -21.77
N ASN A 235 7.31 -2.95 -20.67
CA ASN A 235 8.76 -2.97 -20.50
C ASN A 235 9.39 -1.60 -20.80
N ALA A 236 8.65 -0.53 -20.53
CA ALA A 236 9.00 0.85 -20.82
C ALA A 236 9.23 1.63 -19.51
N GLU A 237 10.46 1.65 -19.05
CA GLU A 237 10.85 2.40 -17.87
C GLU A 237 11.04 3.88 -18.22
N VAL A 238 10.18 4.74 -17.69
CA VAL A 238 10.32 6.20 -17.85
C VAL A 238 11.52 6.66 -17.03
N THR A 239 12.46 7.35 -17.70
CA THR A 239 13.74 7.80 -17.13
C THR A 239 13.93 9.31 -17.16
N GLY A 240 13.02 10.03 -17.83
CA GLY A 240 13.05 11.49 -17.92
C GLY A 240 11.73 12.09 -18.34
N LEU A 241 11.50 13.32 -17.91
CA LEU A 241 10.36 14.14 -18.30
C LEU A 241 10.83 15.58 -18.43
N GLU A 242 10.67 16.14 -19.61
CA GLU A 242 11.11 17.51 -19.94
C GLU A 242 9.95 18.27 -20.58
N ALA A 243 9.78 19.55 -20.25
CA ALA A 243 8.82 20.38 -20.95
C ALA A 243 9.40 20.74 -22.32
N GLY A 244 8.71 20.31 -23.37
CA GLY A 244 9.06 20.61 -24.74
C GLY A 244 8.70 22.06 -25.15
N ARG A 245 8.93 22.35 -26.42
CA ARG A 245 8.44 23.59 -27.03
C ARG A 245 6.91 23.50 -27.17
N GLU A 246 6.20 24.62 -27.04
CA GLU A 246 4.74 24.72 -27.24
C GLU A 246 3.83 23.91 -26.25
N ARG A 247 4.26 23.70 -24.99
CA ARG A 247 3.54 23.01 -23.90
C ARG A 247 3.52 21.48 -23.96
N ALA A 248 4.09 20.84 -24.95
CA ALA A 248 4.18 19.38 -25.00
C ALA A 248 5.24 18.86 -24.01
N TRP A 249 4.99 17.67 -23.47
CA TRP A 249 5.97 16.94 -22.68
C TRP A 249 6.79 16.04 -23.57
N GLN A 250 8.10 16.04 -23.40
CA GLN A 250 8.99 15.03 -23.96
C GLN A 250 9.27 13.98 -22.88
N ILE A 251 8.77 12.77 -23.09
CA ILE A 251 8.90 11.62 -22.21
C ILE A 251 10.03 10.76 -22.73
N ARG A 252 11.07 10.58 -21.92
CA ARG A 252 12.19 9.68 -22.19
C ARG A 252 11.96 8.37 -21.46
N TYR A 253 12.11 7.25 -22.15
CA TYR A 253 11.95 5.93 -21.57
C TYR A 253 12.92 4.92 -22.18
N HIS A 254 13.26 3.89 -21.40
CA HIS A 254 14.03 2.75 -21.85
C HIS A 254 13.11 1.58 -22.14
N GLN A 255 13.28 0.98 -23.30
CA GLN A 255 12.57 -0.24 -23.71
C GLN A 255 13.53 -1.12 -24.52
N GLU A 256 13.64 -2.41 -24.15
CA GLU A 256 14.51 -3.39 -24.82
C GLU A 256 15.98 -2.94 -24.94
N GLY A 257 16.48 -2.26 -23.90
CA GLY A 257 17.87 -1.75 -23.88
C GLY A 257 18.11 -0.47 -24.70
N MET A 258 17.08 0.09 -25.32
CA MET A 258 17.15 1.33 -26.10
C MET A 258 16.45 2.48 -25.40
N GLU A 259 17.06 3.66 -25.50
CA GLU A 259 16.42 4.92 -25.12
C GLU A 259 15.48 5.38 -26.23
N LYS A 260 14.24 5.68 -25.87
CA LYS A 260 13.18 6.14 -26.78
C LYS A 260 12.52 7.40 -26.23
N PHE A 261 11.84 8.13 -27.11
CA PHE A 261 11.15 9.38 -26.77
C PHE A 261 9.71 9.34 -27.29
N CYS A 262 8.82 9.97 -26.54
CA CYS A 262 7.44 10.19 -26.93
C CYS A 262 7.03 11.61 -26.50
N GLU A 263 6.19 12.26 -27.29
CA GLU A 263 5.62 13.56 -26.97
C GLU A 263 4.15 13.43 -26.54
N ALA A 264 3.75 14.26 -25.57
CA ALA A 264 2.37 14.31 -25.09
C ALA A 264 2.00 15.73 -24.67
N ASP A 265 0.75 16.12 -24.95
CA ASP A 265 0.22 17.42 -24.59
C ASP A 265 -0.19 17.46 -23.11
N LEU A 266 -0.63 16.34 -22.57
CA LEU A 266 -0.98 16.14 -21.16
C LEU A 266 -0.37 14.85 -20.62
N CYS A 267 0.18 14.92 -19.41
CA CYS A 267 0.80 13.79 -18.74
C CYS A 267 0.11 13.51 -17.40
N PHE A 268 -0.35 12.27 -17.23
CA PHE A 268 -0.75 11.72 -15.94
C PHE A 268 0.35 10.80 -15.41
N SER A 269 0.77 10.98 -14.17
CA SER A 269 1.87 10.19 -13.61
C SER A 269 1.45 9.46 -12.35
N THR A 270 1.61 8.14 -12.35
CA THR A 270 1.46 7.29 -11.16
C THR A 270 2.81 6.78 -10.64
N ILE A 271 3.92 7.15 -11.30
CA ILE A 271 5.27 6.80 -10.84
C ILE A 271 5.57 7.51 -9.52
N PRO A 272 6.53 7.01 -8.71
CA PRO A 272 6.86 7.65 -7.44
C PRO A 272 7.15 9.15 -7.61
N ILE A 273 6.49 9.99 -6.80
CA ILE A 273 6.66 11.44 -6.88
C ILE A 273 8.12 11.87 -6.71
N THR A 274 8.90 11.08 -5.93
CA THR A 274 10.34 11.29 -5.74
C THR A 274 11.12 11.15 -7.04
N ASP A 275 10.78 10.16 -7.85
CA ASP A 275 11.45 9.89 -9.12
C ASP A 275 11.02 10.92 -10.16
N LEU A 276 9.71 11.16 -10.28
CA LEU A 276 9.16 12.14 -11.21
C LEU A 276 9.76 13.54 -10.99
N VAL A 277 9.72 14.04 -9.75
CA VAL A 277 10.26 15.38 -9.44
C VAL A 277 11.78 15.39 -9.56
N GLY A 278 12.45 14.26 -9.27
CA GLY A 278 13.87 14.10 -9.57
C GLY A 278 14.21 14.29 -11.05
N TYR A 279 13.36 13.80 -11.97
CA TYR A 279 13.53 14.05 -13.42
C TYR A 279 13.33 15.51 -13.77
N LEU A 280 12.27 16.15 -13.24
CA LEU A 280 12.02 17.58 -13.46
C LEU A 280 13.15 18.47 -12.95
N LEU A 281 13.74 18.14 -11.78
CA LEU A 281 14.85 18.89 -11.20
C LEU A 281 16.15 18.74 -11.98
N LYS A 282 16.37 17.65 -12.70
CA LYS A 282 17.50 17.51 -13.61
C LYS A 282 17.40 18.50 -14.77
N TRP A 283 16.17 18.74 -15.25
CA TRP A 283 15.89 19.68 -16.33
C TRP A 283 15.77 21.14 -15.84
N ASN A 284 15.11 21.38 -14.70
CA ASN A 284 14.88 22.69 -14.09
C ASN A 284 15.21 22.66 -12.58
N PRO A 285 16.48 22.87 -12.20
CA PRO A 285 16.93 22.75 -10.81
C PRO A 285 16.27 23.74 -9.87
N ASP A 286 15.89 23.25 -8.67
CA ASP A 286 15.39 24.04 -7.54
C ASP A 286 15.92 23.42 -6.24
N GLU A 287 16.91 24.07 -5.61
CA GLU A 287 17.61 23.56 -4.43
C GLU A 287 16.68 23.35 -3.23
N ARG A 288 15.68 24.22 -3.05
CA ARG A 288 14.71 24.08 -1.95
C ARG A 288 13.85 22.81 -2.15
N VAL A 289 13.37 22.61 -3.35
CA VAL A 289 12.59 21.43 -3.70
C VAL A 289 13.45 20.16 -3.62
N ALA A 290 14.70 20.21 -4.08
CA ALA A 290 15.64 19.09 -3.97
C ALA A 290 15.86 18.68 -2.49
N LYS A 291 16.03 19.65 -1.58
CA LYS A 291 16.15 19.38 -0.14
C LYS A 291 14.88 18.78 0.44
N SER A 292 13.70 19.27 0.08
CA SER A 292 12.42 18.71 0.52
C SER A 292 12.23 17.28 -0.03
N LEU A 293 12.54 17.07 -1.30
CA LEU A 293 12.47 15.78 -1.98
C LEU A 293 13.35 14.72 -1.32
N SER A 294 14.59 15.07 -0.95
CA SER A 294 15.53 14.15 -0.30
C SER A 294 15.07 13.64 1.07
N SER A 295 14.13 14.33 1.71
CA SER A 295 13.54 13.90 2.97
C SER A 295 12.37 12.93 2.80
N LEU A 296 11.75 12.88 1.61
CA LEU A 296 10.68 11.96 1.29
C LEU A 296 11.25 10.61 0.86
N GLY A 297 10.65 9.53 1.33
CA GLY A 297 11.09 8.19 0.97
C GLY A 297 9.96 7.17 1.09
N PHE A 298 10.20 6.04 0.47
CA PHE A 298 9.27 4.92 0.51
C PHE A 298 9.85 3.74 1.29
N LEU A 299 8.97 3.01 1.96
CA LEU A 299 9.27 1.71 2.49
C LEU A 299 9.35 0.72 1.33
N ALA A 300 10.43 -0.02 1.26
CA ALA A 300 10.60 -1.14 0.36
C ALA A 300 10.08 -2.43 1.01
N MET A 301 9.79 -3.43 0.19
CA MET A 301 9.32 -4.72 0.66
C MET A 301 10.03 -5.86 -0.08
N ILE A 302 10.43 -6.86 0.67
CA ILE A 302 10.97 -8.12 0.17
C ILE A 302 9.93 -9.17 0.49
N LEU A 303 9.38 -9.80 -0.54
CA LEU A 303 8.40 -10.85 -0.44
C LEU A 303 9.11 -12.19 -0.63
N VAL A 304 8.97 -13.07 0.36
CA VAL A 304 9.48 -14.45 0.27
C VAL A 304 8.29 -15.39 0.16
N PHE A 305 8.13 -15.98 -1.01
CA PHE A 305 7.12 -17.00 -1.27
C PHE A 305 7.71 -18.34 -0.91
N VAL A 306 7.04 -19.08 -0.02
CA VAL A 306 7.46 -20.41 0.43
C VAL A 306 6.42 -21.41 0.02
N ARG A 307 6.79 -22.37 -0.85
CA ARG A 307 5.91 -23.45 -1.30
C ARG A 307 6.00 -24.62 -0.33
N ILE A 308 4.85 -25.13 0.09
CA ILE A 308 4.72 -26.11 1.18
C ILE A 308 3.87 -27.28 0.71
N LYS A 309 4.36 -28.51 0.99
CA LYS A 309 3.68 -29.76 0.68
C LYS A 309 2.57 -30.05 1.70
N ARG A 310 1.53 -29.24 1.65
CA ARG A 310 0.32 -29.34 2.47
C ARG A 310 -0.81 -28.53 1.81
N PRO A 311 -2.05 -29.03 1.81
CA PRO A 311 -3.19 -28.34 1.19
C PRO A 311 -3.39 -26.91 1.73
N HIS A 312 -3.26 -26.73 3.04
CA HIS A 312 -3.33 -25.45 3.76
C HIS A 312 -2.38 -25.44 4.93
N ILE A 313 -1.80 -24.28 5.21
CA ILE A 313 -1.01 -24.02 6.40
C ILE A 313 -1.94 -23.65 7.56
N SER A 314 -2.93 -22.82 7.25
CA SER A 314 -3.97 -22.37 8.17
C SER A 314 -5.23 -21.99 7.39
N HIS A 315 -6.29 -21.60 8.09
CA HIS A 315 -7.49 -21.01 7.47
C HIS A 315 -7.53 -19.49 7.64
N ASP A 316 -6.37 -18.88 7.93
CA ASP A 316 -6.28 -17.45 8.15
C ASP A 316 -5.93 -16.71 6.87
N THR A 317 -6.62 -15.59 6.65
CA THR A 317 -6.30 -14.70 5.53
C THR A 317 -5.05 -13.88 5.81
N TRP A 318 -4.75 -13.59 7.10
CA TRP A 318 -3.53 -12.88 7.52
C TRP A 318 -2.94 -13.48 8.79
N LEU A 319 -1.62 -13.55 8.80
CA LEU A 319 -0.81 -13.88 9.96
C LEU A 319 0.12 -12.70 10.26
N TYR A 320 0.07 -12.18 11.49
CA TYR A 320 0.96 -11.12 11.96
C TYR A 320 2.05 -11.70 12.85
N PHE A 321 3.29 -11.22 12.69
CA PHE A 321 4.47 -11.68 13.40
C PHE A 321 5.18 -10.49 14.07
N PRO A 322 4.74 -10.05 15.26
CA PRO A 322 5.31 -8.90 15.95
C PRO A 322 6.69 -9.15 16.54
N ASP A 323 7.07 -10.40 16.81
CA ASP A 323 8.32 -10.75 17.47
C ASP A 323 9.54 -10.28 16.64
N SER A 324 10.47 -9.58 17.29
CA SER A 324 11.62 -8.95 16.65
C SER A 324 12.63 -9.95 16.08
N GLU A 325 12.65 -11.15 16.61
CA GLU A 325 13.53 -12.26 16.22
C GLU A 325 13.21 -12.79 14.82
N LEU A 326 11.94 -12.70 14.40
CA LEU A 326 11.50 -13.12 13.09
C LEU A 326 11.77 -12.00 12.07
N ILE A 327 12.34 -12.35 10.91
CA ILE A 327 12.69 -11.36 9.89
C ILE A 327 11.44 -10.75 9.22
N PHE A 328 10.38 -11.51 9.06
CA PHE A 328 9.12 -11.07 8.47
C PHE A 328 8.16 -10.50 9.51
N ASN A 329 7.30 -9.61 9.10
CA ASN A 329 6.30 -8.93 9.96
C ASN A 329 4.87 -9.38 9.69
N ARG A 330 4.59 -9.95 8.51
CA ARG A 330 3.27 -10.44 8.11
C ARG A 330 3.43 -11.58 7.11
N GLY A 331 2.41 -12.42 7.02
CA GLY A 331 2.31 -13.45 6.00
C GLY A 331 0.86 -13.69 5.61
N TYR A 332 0.66 -14.21 4.40
CA TYR A 332 -0.65 -14.64 3.95
C TYR A 332 -0.54 -15.87 3.05
N GLU A 333 -1.58 -16.69 3.06
CA GLU A 333 -1.71 -17.88 2.24
C GLU A 333 -2.71 -17.60 1.12
N ALA A 334 -2.25 -17.68 -0.13
CA ALA A 334 -3.03 -17.29 -1.31
C ALA A 334 -4.33 -18.09 -1.46
N LYS A 335 -4.31 -19.42 -1.21
CA LYS A 335 -5.49 -20.29 -1.28
C LYS A 335 -6.59 -19.92 -0.30
N ASN A 336 -6.30 -19.24 0.81
CA ASN A 336 -7.33 -18.74 1.74
C ASN A 336 -8.15 -17.56 1.16
N PHE A 337 -7.65 -16.93 0.10
CA PHE A 337 -8.38 -15.92 -0.67
C PHE A 337 -9.19 -16.56 -1.80
N ASP A 338 -8.58 -17.51 -2.52
CA ASP A 338 -9.28 -18.31 -3.52
C ASP A 338 -8.57 -19.67 -3.71
N GLU A 339 -9.31 -20.76 -3.50
CA GLU A 339 -8.82 -22.13 -3.62
C GLU A 339 -8.18 -22.44 -4.99
N SER A 340 -8.63 -21.75 -6.05
CA SER A 340 -8.08 -21.92 -7.39
C SER A 340 -6.66 -21.36 -7.57
N MET A 341 -6.09 -20.71 -6.55
CA MET A 341 -4.77 -20.09 -6.62
C MET A 341 -3.61 -21.06 -6.37
N GLY A 342 -3.85 -22.36 -6.30
CA GLY A 342 -2.79 -23.36 -6.18
C GLY A 342 -3.28 -24.80 -6.30
N PRO A 343 -2.36 -25.77 -6.42
CA PRO A 343 -2.66 -27.20 -6.42
C PRO A 343 -3.38 -27.64 -5.12
N GLU A 344 -4.14 -28.73 -5.20
CA GLU A 344 -4.92 -29.23 -4.07
C GLU A 344 -4.05 -29.69 -2.89
N ASP A 345 -2.90 -30.29 -3.16
CA ASP A 345 -1.99 -30.91 -2.17
C ASP A 345 -0.86 -30.00 -1.71
N GLU A 346 -0.75 -28.78 -2.26
CA GLU A 346 0.29 -27.81 -1.92
C GLU A 346 -0.33 -26.47 -1.49
N SER A 347 0.45 -25.67 -0.80
CA SER A 347 0.15 -24.29 -0.46
C SER A 347 1.33 -23.37 -0.70
N LEU A 348 1.06 -22.08 -0.90
CA LEU A 348 2.04 -21.02 -1.04
C LEU A 348 1.77 -19.93 0.00
N ILE A 349 2.73 -19.72 0.92
CA ILE A 349 2.69 -18.58 1.83
C ILE A 349 3.61 -17.47 1.31
N CYS A 350 3.12 -16.25 1.28
CA CYS A 350 3.92 -15.06 1.06
C CYS A 350 4.26 -14.42 2.40
N LEU A 351 5.54 -14.27 2.70
CA LEU A 351 6.07 -13.63 3.90
C LEU A 351 6.62 -12.25 3.54
N GLU A 352 6.20 -11.22 4.27
CA GLU A 352 6.56 -9.83 4.03
C GLU A 352 7.68 -9.37 4.96
N ILE A 353 8.76 -8.88 4.37
CA ILE A 353 9.90 -8.28 5.04
C ILE A 353 10.00 -6.84 4.58
N THR A 354 9.87 -5.88 5.49
CA THR A 354 10.06 -4.47 5.17
C THR A 354 11.53 -4.09 5.23
N ALA A 355 11.94 -3.19 4.34
CA ALA A 355 13.29 -2.65 4.23
C ALA A 355 13.25 -1.19 3.73
N ARG A 356 14.39 -0.53 3.66
CA ARG A 356 14.56 0.71 2.87
C ARG A 356 15.46 0.40 1.69
N THR A 357 15.12 0.92 0.53
CA THR A 357 15.96 0.76 -0.66
C THR A 357 17.36 1.28 -0.37
N GLY A 358 18.38 0.43 -0.59
CA GLY A 358 19.79 0.77 -0.36
C GLY A 358 20.28 0.60 1.07
N ASP A 359 19.45 0.22 2.04
CA ASP A 359 19.93 -0.13 3.38
C ASP A 359 20.69 -1.48 3.40
N SER A 360 21.37 -1.76 4.50
CA SER A 360 22.17 -2.99 4.65
C SER A 360 21.32 -4.28 4.50
N LEU A 361 20.06 -4.24 4.94
CA LEU A 361 19.14 -5.38 4.78
C LEU A 361 18.73 -5.55 3.30
N TRP A 362 18.36 -4.46 2.62
CA TRP A 362 17.95 -4.49 1.21
C TRP A 362 19.04 -5.02 0.29
N CYS A 363 20.32 -4.71 0.59
CA CYS A 363 21.46 -5.10 -0.24
C CYS A 363 21.89 -6.57 -0.07
N LEU A 364 21.31 -7.31 0.89
CA LEU A 364 21.59 -8.74 1.04
C LEU A 364 21.05 -9.55 -0.15
N PRO A 365 21.70 -10.65 -0.54
CA PRO A 365 21.27 -11.48 -1.66
C PRO A 365 19.96 -12.24 -1.35
N ASP A 366 19.25 -12.68 -2.38
CA ASP A 366 17.95 -13.35 -2.24
C ASP A 366 18.05 -14.66 -1.47
N GLU A 367 19.17 -15.38 -1.59
CA GLU A 367 19.44 -16.61 -0.85
C GLU A 367 19.46 -16.41 0.67
N TYR A 368 19.89 -15.23 1.13
CA TYR A 368 19.83 -14.87 2.54
C TYR A 368 18.35 -14.82 3.02
N PHE A 369 17.49 -14.17 2.26
CA PHE A 369 16.07 -14.05 2.62
C PHE A 369 15.35 -15.37 2.54
N GLN A 370 15.64 -16.18 1.52
CA GLN A 370 15.10 -17.53 1.37
C GLN A 370 15.42 -18.38 2.58
N LYS A 371 16.70 -18.48 2.94
CA LYS A 371 17.16 -19.25 4.09
C LYS A 371 16.58 -18.72 5.40
N ARG A 372 16.70 -17.41 5.63
CA ARG A 372 16.25 -16.80 6.89
C ARG A 372 14.75 -16.91 7.09
N ALA A 373 13.96 -16.69 6.05
CA ALA A 373 12.50 -16.84 6.11
C ALA A 373 12.07 -18.29 6.39
N VAL A 374 12.75 -19.27 5.79
CA VAL A 374 12.53 -20.70 6.05
C VAL A 374 12.87 -21.05 7.50
N ASP A 375 14.04 -20.64 7.99
CA ASP A 375 14.49 -20.92 9.35
C ASP A 375 13.51 -20.30 10.37
N ASP A 376 13.13 -19.02 10.17
CA ASP A 376 12.19 -18.31 11.03
C ASP A 376 10.78 -18.92 10.99
N LEU A 377 10.27 -19.25 9.78
CA LEU A 377 8.95 -19.88 9.63
C LEU A 377 8.91 -21.24 10.33
N THR A 378 9.98 -22.02 10.22
CA THR A 378 10.09 -23.31 10.90
C THR A 378 10.15 -23.13 12.43
N CYS A 379 10.88 -22.13 12.94
CA CYS A 379 10.92 -21.82 14.37
C CYS A 379 9.55 -21.46 14.95
N THR A 380 8.62 -20.93 14.12
CA THR A 380 7.25 -20.66 14.58
C THR A 380 6.47 -21.95 14.89
N GLY A 381 6.88 -23.10 14.40
CA GLY A 381 6.17 -24.37 14.53
C GLY A 381 4.91 -24.49 13.65
N ILE A 382 4.57 -23.47 12.84
CA ILE A 382 3.43 -23.51 11.91
C ILE A 382 3.71 -24.50 10.77
N VAL A 383 4.97 -24.57 10.31
CA VAL A 383 5.44 -25.43 9.22
C VAL A 383 6.68 -26.19 9.66
N SER A 384 6.78 -27.44 9.27
CA SER A 384 7.97 -28.27 9.48
C SER A 384 8.94 -28.15 8.29
N LYS A 385 10.24 -28.25 8.53
CA LYS A 385 11.26 -28.07 7.50
C LYS A 385 11.12 -29.05 6.32
N ASN A 386 10.69 -30.28 6.60
CA ASN A 386 10.46 -31.33 5.59
C ASN A 386 9.23 -31.10 4.71
N GLU A 387 8.35 -30.15 5.05
CA GLU A 387 7.21 -29.78 4.23
C GLU A 387 7.56 -28.69 3.21
N ILE A 388 8.69 -28.01 3.37
CA ILE A 388 9.12 -26.93 2.48
C ILE A 388 9.70 -27.51 1.19
N LEU A 389 9.11 -27.14 0.06
CA LEU A 389 9.49 -27.59 -1.28
C LEU A 389 10.54 -26.67 -1.89
N ASP A 390 10.27 -25.40 -1.95
CA ASP A 390 11.17 -24.36 -2.45
C ASP A 390 10.69 -22.94 -2.08
N THR A 391 11.45 -21.94 -2.52
CA THR A 391 11.20 -20.53 -2.21
C THR A 391 11.46 -19.64 -3.42
N HIS A 392 10.77 -18.51 -3.48
CA HIS A 392 10.98 -17.47 -4.47
C HIS A 392 11.00 -16.09 -3.79
N VAL A 393 11.81 -15.15 -4.29
CA VAL A 393 11.89 -13.78 -3.76
C VAL A 393 11.46 -12.77 -4.82
N ARG A 394 10.65 -11.80 -4.41
CA ARG A 394 10.31 -10.62 -5.20
C ARG A 394 10.56 -9.37 -4.36
N ARG A 395 11.15 -8.33 -4.96
CA ARG A 395 11.45 -7.05 -4.31
C ARG A 395 10.57 -5.94 -4.87
N ILE A 396 10.10 -5.06 -3.99
CA ILE A 396 9.29 -3.89 -4.30
C ILE A 396 10.00 -2.68 -3.69
N THR A 397 10.43 -1.74 -4.51
CA THR A 397 11.19 -0.55 -4.06
C THR A 397 10.31 0.50 -3.40
N HIS A 398 9.06 0.65 -3.85
CA HIS A 398 8.12 1.70 -3.42
C HIS A 398 6.78 1.08 -2.98
N ALA A 399 6.74 0.45 -1.78
CA ALA A 399 5.52 -0.17 -1.28
C ALA A 399 4.62 0.84 -0.56
N TYR A 400 5.16 1.60 0.39
CA TYR A 400 4.42 2.58 1.18
C TYR A 400 5.21 3.88 1.37
N PRO A 401 4.59 5.07 1.28
CA PRO A 401 5.25 6.32 1.65
C PRO A 401 5.57 6.33 3.15
N ILE A 402 6.74 6.82 3.53
CA ILE A 402 7.15 6.94 4.92
C ILE A 402 6.76 8.31 5.45
N TYR A 403 5.82 8.34 6.38
CA TYR A 403 5.35 9.54 7.02
C TYR A 403 6.20 9.84 8.26
N HIS A 404 7.35 10.51 8.06
CA HIS A 404 8.12 11.08 9.16
C HIS A 404 7.47 12.39 9.66
N ARG A 405 7.87 12.90 10.80
CA ARG A 405 7.24 14.08 11.46
C ARG A 405 7.08 15.32 10.54
N GLN A 406 8.02 15.55 9.65
CA GLN A 406 8.04 16.75 8.80
C GLN A 406 7.63 16.49 7.34
N TYR A 407 7.15 15.29 7.01
CA TYR A 407 6.88 14.90 5.63
C TYR A 407 5.85 15.83 4.94
N ARG A 408 4.85 16.34 5.68
CA ARG A 408 3.83 17.23 5.12
C ARG A 408 4.42 18.48 4.50
N ARG A 409 5.32 19.15 5.24
CA ARG A 409 5.98 20.36 4.77
C ARG A 409 6.81 20.08 3.51
N ALA A 410 7.56 18.99 3.51
CA ALA A 410 8.35 18.57 2.36
C ALA A 410 7.46 18.29 1.14
N LEU A 411 6.36 17.57 1.36
CA LEU A 411 5.41 17.25 0.30
C LEU A 411 4.67 18.49 -0.23
N GLU A 412 4.35 19.47 0.61
CA GLU A 412 3.79 20.76 0.19
C GLU A 412 4.74 21.55 -0.72
N ASP A 413 6.04 21.56 -0.41
CA ASP A 413 7.03 22.19 -1.27
C ASP A 413 7.11 21.50 -2.64
N VAL A 414 7.09 20.17 -2.66
CA VAL A 414 7.05 19.35 -3.88
C VAL A 414 5.77 19.59 -4.69
N CYS A 415 4.60 19.56 -4.06
CA CYS A 415 3.33 19.83 -4.74
C CYS A 415 3.29 21.26 -5.32
N ARG A 416 3.80 22.24 -4.59
CA ARG A 416 3.87 23.63 -5.05
C ARG A 416 4.81 23.78 -6.26
N HIS A 417 5.87 22.97 -6.33
CA HIS A 417 6.72 22.90 -7.53
C HIS A 417 5.97 22.29 -8.71
N LEU A 418 5.23 21.21 -8.50
CA LEU A 418 4.43 20.56 -9.55
C LEU A 418 3.31 21.46 -10.11
N MET A 419 2.75 22.36 -9.32
CA MET A 419 1.77 23.37 -9.81
C MET A 419 2.31 24.30 -10.89
N ARG A 420 3.62 24.38 -11.07
CA ARG A 420 4.24 25.17 -12.16
C ARG A 420 4.07 24.52 -13.54
N TYR A 421 3.64 23.25 -13.58
CA TYR A 421 3.52 22.45 -14.79
C TYR A 421 2.04 22.17 -15.10
N PRO A 422 1.37 23.03 -15.89
CA PRO A 422 -0.09 23.01 -16.06
C PRO A 422 -0.63 21.77 -16.77
N ALA A 423 0.22 21.00 -17.44
CA ALA A 423 -0.15 19.79 -18.17
C ALA A 423 0.42 18.51 -17.51
N LEU A 424 0.65 18.52 -16.17
CA LEU A 424 1.16 17.38 -15.42
C LEU A 424 0.31 17.14 -14.16
N ILE A 425 -0.32 15.98 -14.09
CA ILE A 425 -1.14 15.55 -12.95
C ILE A 425 -0.55 14.26 -12.37
N THR A 426 -0.20 14.27 -11.08
CA THR A 426 0.22 13.05 -10.38
C THR A 426 -0.95 12.43 -9.62
N LEU A 427 -1.04 11.10 -9.59
CA LEU A 427 -2.15 10.37 -8.95
C LEU A 427 -1.70 9.00 -8.43
N GLY A 428 -2.53 8.40 -7.60
CA GLY A 428 -2.25 7.10 -7.01
C GLY A 428 -1.31 7.16 -5.80
N ARG A 429 -1.12 6.01 -5.16
CA ARG A 429 -0.30 5.89 -3.92
C ARG A 429 1.06 6.53 -4.03
N GLN A 430 1.78 6.22 -5.09
CA GLN A 430 3.17 6.65 -5.26
C GLN A 430 3.25 8.07 -5.82
N GLY A 431 2.36 8.43 -6.76
CA GLY A 431 2.35 9.74 -7.41
C GLY A 431 1.86 10.87 -6.50
N LEU A 432 1.03 10.60 -5.50
CA LEU A 432 0.58 11.57 -4.49
C LEU A 432 1.27 11.43 -3.14
N PHE A 433 2.21 10.48 -3.00
CA PHE A 433 2.81 10.15 -1.70
C PHE A 433 1.74 9.88 -0.65
N HIS A 434 0.75 9.07 -0.99
CA HIS A 434 -0.45 8.84 -0.21
C HIS A 434 -0.52 7.38 0.26
N HIS A 435 -0.63 7.17 1.58
CA HIS A 435 -0.91 5.84 2.12
C HIS A 435 -2.40 5.56 1.93
N ASN A 436 -2.74 4.85 0.88
CA ASN A 436 -4.12 4.58 0.46
C ASN A 436 -4.36 3.09 0.18
N ASN A 437 -5.60 2.70 -0.03
CA ASN A 437 -6.01 1.39 -0.53
C ASN A 437 -6.30 1.45 -2.03
N MET A 438 -6.57 0.29 -2.65
CA MET A 438 -6.85 0.17 -4.09
C MET A 438 -8.06 1.01 -4.52
N ASP A 439 -9.11 1.06 -3.72
CA ASP A 439 -10.32 1.84 -3.99
C ASP A 439 -10.04 3.34 -4.05
N HIS A 440 -9.18 3.85 -3.17
CA HIS A 440 -8.73 5.24 -3.22
C HIS A 440 -7.92 5.52 -4.48
N SER A 441 -7.01 4.60 -4.88
CA SER A 441 -6.24 4.74 -6.12
C SER A 441 -7.14 4.78 -7.36
N ILE A 442 -8.17 3.93 -7.40
CA ILE A 442 -9.19 3.96 -8.46
C ILE A 442 -9.95 5.29 -8.43
N TYR A 443 -10.39 5.74 -7.27
CA TYR A 443 -11.12 7.01 -7.11
C TYR A 443 -10.29 8.21 -7.56
N GLU A 444 -9.02 8.27 -7.17
CA GLU A 444 -8.06 9.29 -7.59
C GLU A 444 -7.90 9.30 -9.12
N GLY A 445 -7.83 8.13 -9.77
CA GLY A 445 -7.75 8.01 -11.23
C GLY A 445 -8.99 8.56 -11.93
N LEU A 446 -10.18 8.19 -11.47
CA LEU A 446 -11.44 8.69 -12.02
C LEU A 446 -11.57 10.22 -11.89
N LEU A 447 -11.20 10.76 -10.74
CA LEU A 447 -11.26 12.20 -10.50
C LEU A 447 -10.19 12.97 -11.30
N ALA A 448 -8.97 12.46 -11.41
CA ALA A 448 -7.89 13.11 -12.16
C ALA A 448 -8.29 13.34 -13.63
N ALA A 449 -8.93 12.34 -14.25
CA ALA A 449 -9.47 12.46 -15.60
C ALA A 449 -10.53 13.56 -15.71
N GLU A 450 -11.44 13.68 -14.74
CA GLU A 450 -12.49 14.71 -14.74
C GLU A 450 -11.93 16.11 -14.48
N TYR A 451 -10.97 16.24 -13.56
CA TYR A 451 -10.30 17.52 -13.35
C TYR A 451 -9.64 18.03 -14.64
N ALA A 452 -8.98 17.14 -15.38
CA ALA A 452 -8.36 17.49 -16.66
C ALA A 452 -9.42 17.92 -17.70
N ALA A 453 -10.57 17.26 -17.75
CA ALA A 453 -11.61 17.55 -18.72
C ALA A 453 -12.41 18.82 -18.42
N GLU A 454 -12.63 19.15 -17.12
CA GLU A 454 -13.62 20.15 -16.72
C GLU A 454 -13.01 21.46 -16.18
N LYS A 455 -11.78 21.44 -15.68
CA LYS A 455 -11.17 22.57 -14.98
C LYS A 455 -10.22 23.36 -15.88
N GLU A 456 -10.38 24.67 -15.90
CA GLU A 456 -9.54 25.59 -16.69
C GLU A 456 -8.06 25.57 -16.25
N ASN A 457 -7.81 25.39 -14.94
CA ASN A 457 -6.49 25.23 -14.33
C ASN A 457 -6.42 23.87 -13.62
N ALA A 458 -6.66 22.80 -14.37
CA ALA A 458 -6.84 21.45 -13.84
C ALA A 458 -5.73 21.03 -12.85
N CYS A 459 -4.47 21.26 -13.18
CA CYS A 459 -3.33 20.85 -12.34
C CYS A 459 -3.28 21.62 -11.02
N ALA A 460 -3.42 22.93 -11.04
CA ALA A 460 -3.44 23.74 -9.83
C ALA A 460 -4.61 23.36 -8.91
N ALA A 461 -5.82 23.20 -9.50
CA ALA A 461 -7.00 22.76 -8.77
C ALA A 461 -6.82 21.35 -8.19
N TRP A 462 -6.21 20.44 -8.94
CA TRP A 462 -5.93 19.09 -8.50
C TRP A 462 -5.01 19.07 -7.27
N TYR A 463 -3.85 19.72 -7.31
CA TYR A 463 -2.91 19.72 -6.18
C TYR A 463 -3.45 20.47 -4.97
N HIS A 464 -4.30 21.48 -5.16
CA HIS A 464 -5.03 22.14 -4.06
C HIS A 464 -5.98 21.16 -3.37
N ASP A 465 -6.69 20.32 -4.14
CA ASP A 465 -7.69 19.39 -3.63
C ASP A 465 -7.11 18.03 -3.24
N ALA A 466 -5.94 17.64 -3.76
CA ALA A 466 -5.31 16.34 -3.49
C ALA A 466 -5.07 16.09 -1.99
N GLY A 467 -4.88 17.15 -1.20
CA GLY A 467 -4.79 17.04 0.26
C GLY A 467 -6.04 16.43 0.91
N LYS A 468 -7.21 16.49 0.27
CA LYS A 468 -8.48 15.92 0.77
C LYS A 468 -8.48 14.39 0.74
N PHE A 469 -7.73 13.77 -0.19
CA PHE A 469 -7.65 12.30 -0.30
C PHE A 469 -7.02 11.66 0.93
N ARG A 470 -6.14 12.38 1.66
CA ARG A 470 -5.55 11.90 2.91
C ARG A 470 -6.56 11.70 4.04
N ASN A 471 -7.72 12.33 3.92
CA ASN A 471 -8.82 12.20 4.89
C ASN A 471 -9.75 11.02 4.55
N LEU A 472 -9.52 10.33 3.42
CA LEU A 472 -10.25 9.12 3.10
C LEU A 472 -9.93 8.04 4.12
N ARG A 473 -10.96 7.38 4.62
CA ARG A 473 -10.81 6.36 5.66
C ARG A 473 -10.15 5.11 5.09
N ILE A 474 -8.99 4.78 5.63
CA ILE A 474 -8.35 3.49 5.38
C ILE A 474 -9.02 2.47 6.31
N VAL A 475 -9.63 1.46 5.73
CA VAL A 475 -10.23 0.33 6.47
C VAL A 475 -9.24 -0.82 6.43
N ASP A 476 -8.81 -1.31 7.63
CA ASP A 476 -7.88 -2.44 7.78
C ASP A 476 -8.59 -3.70 8.29
#